data_a452b0ad0ec1a9cb3e0b65237c958db6
#
_entry.id   a452b0ad0ec1a9cb3e0b65237c958db6
#
_cell.length_a   1.000
_cell.length_b   1.000
_cell.length_c   1.000
_cell.angle_alpha   90.00
_cell.angle_beta   90.00
_cell.angle_gamma   90.00
#
_symmetry.space_group_name_H-M   'P 1'
#
loop_
_entity.id
_entity.type
_entity.pdbx_description
1 polymer ?
#
loop_
_entity_poly.entity_id
_entity_poly.type
_entity_poly.pdbx_seq_one_letter_code
_entity_poly.pdbx_strand_id
1 'polypeptide(L)'
;MATKILLPIDHTDDRSWKLALPVALEQAKFYGAELHAVAVIPEIIQLPNLPANYGAGAKDHVRGAVQAILDHTNASDVPVHIEEGSIYREILKLAYKEGFDLIVMASTKGDFPNYEIGPNLARVVRNAHCTVMVVRDQSR
;
A
#
# COMPACT_ATOMS: atom_id res chain seq x y z
N MET A 1 -17.38 -5.17 -10.90
CA MET A 1 -16.26 -6.11 -11.14
C MET A 1 -14.95 -5.34 -11.12
N ALA A 2 -13.96 -5.81 -10.34
CA ALA A 2 -12.67 -5.15 -10.25
C ALA A 2 -11.85 -5.36 -11.52
N THR A 3 -11.25 -4.30 -12.06
CA THR A 3 -10.38 -4.36 -13.23
C THR A 3 -8.96 -3.89 -12.89
N LYS A 4 -8.81 -3.09 -11.86
CA LYS A 4 -7.51 -2.53 -11.47
C LYS A 4 -7.45 -2.40 -9.96
N ILE A 5 -6.50 -3.10 -9.35
CA ILE A 5 -6.40 -3.27 -7.91
C ILE A 5 -5.13 -2.60 -7.39
N LEU A 6 -5.25 -1.86 -6.31
CA LEU A 6 -4.13 -1.18 -5.66
C LEU A 6 -3.87 -1.81 -4.29
N LEU A 7 -2.61 -2.16 -4.05
CA LEU A 7 -2.15 -2.72 -2.77
C LEU A 7 -1.11 -1.78 -2.15
N PRO A 8 -1.47 -1.00 -1.13
CA PRO A 8 -0.49 -0.25 -0.36
C PRO A 8 0.43 -1.18 0.44
N ILE A 9 1.72 -0.91 0.39
CA ILE A 9 2.74 -1.68 1.12
C ILE A 9 3.61 -0.73 1.92
N ASP A 10 3.76 -1.00 3.21
CA ASP A 10 4.79 -0.39 4.05
C ASP A 10 5.90 -1.43 4.21
N HIS A 11 7.03 -1.23 3.53
CA HIS A 11 8.12 -2.20 3.53
C HIS A 11 8.77 -2.38 4.91
N THR A 12 8.56 -1.43 5.83
CA THR A 12 9.11 -1.51 7.19
C THR A 12 8.22 -2.31 8.14
N ASP A 13 7.02 -2.67 7.72
CA ASP A 13 6.05 -3.39 8.55
C ASP A 13 5.42 -4.51 7.73
N ASP A 14 5.85 -5.75 7.98
CA ASP A 14 5.38 -6.90 7.21
C ASP A 14 3.89 -7.18 7.40
N ARG A 15 3.26 -6.65 8.46
CA ARG A 15 1.83 -6.76 8.67
C ARG A 15 1.04 -6.05 7.58
N SER A 16 1.65 -5.09 6.89
CA SER A 16 0.98 -4.36 5.81
C SER A 16 0.76 -5.22 4.56
N TRP A 17 1.57 -6.25 4.34
CA TRP A 17 1.53 -7.03 3.09
C TRP A 17 1.50 -8.55 3.27
N LYS A 18 1.93 -9.06 4.41
CA LYS A 18 2.08 -10.52 4.60
C LYS A 18 0.78 -11.29 4.33
N LEU A 19 -0.36 -10.77 4.79
CA LEU A 19 -1.66 -11.35 4.53
C LEU A 19 -2.36 -10.71 3.33
N ALA A 20 -2.19 -9.40 3.17
CA ALA A 20 -2.91 -8.65 2.13
C ALA A 20 -2.41 -8.97 0.72
N LEU A 21 -1.11 -9.21 0.54
CA LEU A 21 -0.56 -9.50 -0.79
C LEU A 21 -1.13 -10.80 -1.39
N PRO A 22 -1.16 -11.93 -0.65
CA PRO A 22 -1.81 -13.13 -1.19
C PRO A 22 -3.28 -12.91 -1.55
N VAL A 23 -4.02 -12.17 -0.72
CA VAL A 23 -5.43 -11.85 -0.98
C VAL A 23 -5.55 -11.00 -2.25
N ALA A 24 -4.71 -9.98 -2.39
CA ALA A 24 -4.72 -9.12 -3.58
C ALA A 24 -4.41 -9.92 -4.85
N LEU A 25 -3.44 -10.82 -4.79
CA LEU A 25 -3.10 -11.71 -5.92
C LEU A 25 -4.27 -12.62 -6.30
N GLU A 26 -4.97 -13.18 -5.31
CA GLU A 26 -6.16 -14.00 -5.54
C GLU A 26 -7.27 -13.20 -6.19
N GLN A 27 -7.53 -11.98 -5.71
CA GLN A 27 -8.55 -11.11 -6.28
C GLN A 27 -8.20 -10.73 -7.72
N ALA A 28 -6.93 -10.41 -7.98
CA ALA A 28 -6.48 -10.08 -9.33
C ALA A 28 -6.69 -11.24 -10.29
N LYS A 29 -6.33 -12.44 -9.85
CA LYS A 29 -6.52 -13.67 -10.64
C LYS A 29 -7.99 -13.95 -10.90
N PHE A 30 -8.81 -13.83 -9.86
CA PHE A 30 -10.25 -14.11 -9.96
C PHE A 30 -10.94 -13.19 -10.97
N TYR A 31 -10.63 -11.89 -10.93
CA TYR A 31 -11.26 -10.91 -11.82
C TYR A 31 -10.53 -10.71 -13.15
N GLY A 32 -9.35 -11.29 -13.33
CA GLY A 32 -8.51 -10.95 -14.48
C GLY A 32 -8.05 -9.49 -14.42
N ALA A 33 -7.82 -8.96 -13.23
CA ALA A 33 -7.51 -7.55 -13.00
C ALA A 33 -6.01 -7.32 -12.95
N GLU A 34 -5.59 -6.07 -13.25
CA GLU A 34 -4.22 -5.62 -13.01
C GLU A 34 -4.06 -5.36 -11.50
N LEU A 35 -2.94 -5.83 -10.95
CA LEU A 35 -2.56 -5.51 -9.57
C LEU A 35 -1.33 -4.60 -9.59
N HIS A 36 -1.40 -3.50 -8.86
CA HIS A 36 -0.29 -2.57 -8.65
C HIS A 36 -0.05 -2.39 -7.16
N ALA A 37 1.21 -2.22 -6.79
CA ALA A 37 1.58 -1.88 -5.41
C ALA A 37 1.90 -0.39 -5.32
N VAL A 38 1.66 0.20 -4.15
CA VAL A 38 2.07 1.57 -3.86
C VAL A 38 2.71 1.63 -2.47
N ALA A 39 3.84 2.32 -2.38
CA ALA A 39 4.45 2.69 -1.11
C ALA A 39 4.47 4.20 -1.02
N VAL A 40 4.06 4.73 0.11
CA VAL A 40 4.04 6.18 0.36
C VAL A 40 5.14 6.50 1.35
N ILE A 41 6.03 7.40 0.95
CA ILE A 41 7.07 7.93 1.83
C ILE A 41 6.47 9.11 2.56
N PRO A 42 6.31 9.06 3.90
CA PRO A 42 5.77 10.20 4.65
C PRO A 42 6.63 11.44 4.41
N GLU A 43 5.99 12.62 4.43
CA GLU A 43 6.72 13.87 4.36
C GLU A 43 7.78 13.91 5.45
N ILE A 44 9.02 13.98 5.03
CA ILE A 44 10.13 14.17 5.94
C ILE A 44 10.10 15.64 6.32
N ILE A 45 10.01 15.91 7.63
CA ILE A 45 10.23 17.25 8.13
C ILE A 45 11.55 17.72 7.52
N GLN A 46 11.51 18.80 6.75
CA GLN A 46 12.69 19.32 6.08
C GLN A 46 13.75 19.66 7.13
N LEU A 47 14.72 18.77 7.29
CA LEU A 47 15.89 19.05 8.10
C LEU A 47 16.84 19.92 7.26
N PRO A 48 17.34 21.04 7.83
CA PRO A 48 18.12 22.01 7.04
C PRO A 48 19.41 21.46 6.40
N ASN A 49 19.85 20.29 6.83
CA ASN A 49 21.13 19.70 6.39
C ASN A 49 21.00 18.48 5.50
N LEU A 50 19.79 18.20 4.95
CA LEU A 50 19.66 17.06 4.07
C LEU A 50 20.22 17.36 2.67
N PRO A 51 20.94 16.41 2.07
CA PRO A 51 21.41 16.59 0.69
C PRO A 51 20.25 16.81 -0.28
N ALA A 52 20.49 17.60 -1.32
CA ALA A 52 19.47 17.92 -2.32
C ALA A 52 18.92 16.67 -3.02
N ASN A 53 19.67 15.59 -3.10
CA ASN A 53 19.24 14.34 -3.73
C ASN A 53 18.70 13.31 -2.74
N TYR A 54 18.46 13.69 -1.51
CA TYR A 54 18.01 12.78 -0.46
C TYR A 54 16.68 12.11 -0.84
N GLY A 55 15.73 12.88 -1.38
CA GLY A 55 14.43 12.35 -1.78
C GLY A 55 14.53 11.30 -2.89
N ALA A 56 15.40 11.50 -3.86
CA ALA A 56 15.59 10.54 -4.94
C ALA A 56 16.19 9.23 -4.42
N GLY A 57 17.18 9.32 -3.52
CA GLY A 57 17.77 8.13 -2.89
C GLY A 57 16.75 7.36 -2.05
N ALA A 58 15.86 8.08 -1.33
CA ALA A 58 14.82 7.46 -0.53
C ALA A 58 13.84 6.70 -1.42
N LYS A 59 13.43 7.28 -2.55
CA LYS A 59 12.51 6.61 -3.50
C LYS A 59 13.12 5.33 -4.06
N ASP A 60 14.38 5.37 -4.47
CA ASP A 60 15.06 4.19 -5.00
C ASP A 60 15.20 3.11 -3.95
N HIS A 61 15.51 3.47 -2.72
CA HIS A 61 15.59 2.54 -1.60
C HIS A 61 14.27 1.84 -1.35
N VAL A 62 13.18 2.60 -1.25
CA VAL A 62 11.84 2.07 -1.01
C VAL A 62 11.39 1.19 -2.17
N ARG A 63 11.62 1.62 -3.41
CA ARG A 63 11.28 0.83 -4.60
C ARG A 63 11.99 -0.52 -4.58
N GLY A 64 13.28 -0.53 -4.28
CA GLY A 64 14.05 -1.77 -4.18
C GLY A 64 13.53 -2.69 -3.09
N ALA A 65 13.17 -2.14 -1.92
CA ALA A 65 12.62 -2.91 -0.82
C ALA A 65 11.27 -3.53 -1.17
N VAL A 66 10.38 -2.77 -1.80
CA VAL A 66 9.06 -3.27 -2.24
C VAL A 66 9.24 -4.33 -3.34
N GLN A 67 10.12 -4.09 -4.30
CA GLN A 67 10.38 -5.06 -5.36
C GLN A 67 10.91 -6.38 -4.79
N ALA A 68 11.77 -6.34 -3.77
CA ALA A 68 12.26 -7.54 -3.11
C ALA A 68 11.12 -8.35 -2.46
N ILE A 69 10.15 -7.67 -1.84
CA ILE A 69 8.96 -8.32 -1.28
C ILE A 69 8.18 -9.03 -2.40
N LEU A 70 7.95 -8.35 -3.51
CA LEU A 70 7.21 -8.91 -4.64
C LEU A 70 7.96 -10.09 -5.26
N ASP A 71 9.27 -9.98 -5.40
CA ASP A 71 10.10 -11.06 -5.97
C ASP A 71 10.01 -12.33 -5.11
N HIS A 72 9.99 -12.18 -3.79
CA HIS A 72 9.90 -13.32 -2.86
C HIS A 72 8.53 -13.99 -2.84
N THR A 73 7.53 -13.34 -3.39
CA THR A 73 6.14 -13.85 -3.41
C THR A 73 5.66 -14.21 -4.81
N ASN A 74 6.58 -14.36 -5.75
CA ASN A 74 6.27 -14.66 -7.16
C ASN A 74 5.35 -13.62 -7.80
N ALA A 75 5.54 -12.36 -7.42
CA ALA A 75 4.76 -11.23 -7.90
C ALA A 75 5.65 -10.16 -8.54
N SER A 76 6.76 -10.55 -9.14
CA SER A 76 7.75 -9.64 -9.71
C SER A 76 7.19 -8.73 -10.79
N ASP A 77 6.11 -9.14 -11.45
CA ASP A 77 5.49 -8.39 -12.55
C ASP A 77 4.58 -7.25 -12.05
N VAL A 78 4.31 -7.19 -10.76
CA VAL A 78 3.43 -6.16 -10.20
C VAL A 78 4.11 -4.79 -10.30
N PRO A 79 3.51 -3.81 -11.02
CA PRO A 79 4.05 -2.46 -11.06
C PRO A 79 4.07 -1.82 -9.68
N VAL A 80 5.12 -1.06 -9.40
CA VAL A 80 5.32 -0.39 -8.11
C VAL A 80 5.27 1.11 -8.30
N HIS A 81 4.38 1.77 -7.55
CA HIS A 81 4.29 3.22 -7.48
C HIS A 81 4.92 3.69 -6.18
N ILE A 82 5.72 4.74 -6.25
CA ILE A 82 6.32 5.38 -5.08
C ILE A 82 5.83 6.82 -5.03
N GLU A 83 5.11 7.16 -3.95
CA GLU A 83 4.57 8.49 -3.75
C GLU A 83 5.14 9.10 -2.47
N GLU A 84 5.13 10.41 -2.36
CA GLU A 84 5.56 11.13 -1.16
C GLU A 84 4.43 11.99 -0.65
N GLY A 85 4.23 12.01 0.66
CA GLY A 85 3.23 12.84 1.28
C GLY A 85 2.48 12.16 2.41
N SER A 86 1.24 12.56 2.60
CA SER A 86 0.34 11.94 3.57
C SER A 86 -0.09 10.57 3.05
N ILE A 87 0.08 9.53 3.86
CA ILE A 87 -0.12 8.14 3.44
C ILE A 87 -1.51 7.95 2.82
N TYR A 88 -2.58 8.25 3.55
CA TYR A 88 -3.92 7.98 3.04
C TYR A 88 -4.27 8.87 1.83
N ARG A 89 -3.80 10.11 1.83
CA ARG A 89 -4.09 11.04 0.72
C ARG A 89 -3.44 10.61 -0.58
N GLU A 90 -2.18 10.17 -0.52
CA GLU A 90 -1.47 9.73 -1.71
C GLU A 90 -2.03 8.43 -2.25
N ILE A 91 -2.46 7.51 -1.38
CA ILE A 91 -3.16 6.29 -1.80
C ILE A 91 -4.44 6.65 -2.57
N LEU A 92 -5.27 7.52 -1.99
CA LEU A 92 -6.54 7.92 -2.59
C LEU A 92 -6.35 8.70 -3.89
N LYS A 93 -5.38 9.59 -3.91
CA LYS A 93 -5.04 10.39 -5.10
C LYS A 93 -4.63 9.49 -6.26
N LEU A 94 -3.74 8.53 -5.99
CA LEU A 94 -3.29 7.59 -7.00
C LEU A 94 -4.45 6.72 -7.50
N ALA A 95 -5.25 6.20 -6.57
CA ALA A 95 -6.39 5.35 -6.91
C ALA A 95 -7.38 6.07 -7.81
N TYR A 96 -7.68 7.33 -7.49
CA TYR A 96 -8.58 8.14 -8.31
C TYR A 96 -7.97 8.47 -9.67
N LYS A 97 -6.74 8.96 -9.68
CA LYS A 97 -6.07 9.42 -10.90
C LYS A 97 -5.87 8.30 -11.92
N GLU A 98 -5.48 7.13 -11.44
CA GLU A 98 -5.14 6.00 -12.32
C GLU A 98 -6.30 5.01 -12.50
N GLY A 99 -7.47 5.30 -11.95
CA GLY A 99 -8.66 4.49 -12.17
C GLY A 99 -8.67 3.14 -11.47
N PHE A 100 -8.08 3.05 -10.28
CA PHE A 100 -8.18 1.84 -9.47
C PHE A 100 -9.60 1.72 -8.91
N ASP A 101 -10.17 0.52 -8.99
CA ASP A 101 -11.54 0.25 -8.56
C ASP A 101 -11.61 -0.66 -7.32
N LEU A 102 -10.48 -1.14 -6.85
CA LEU A 102 -10.39 -1.89 -5.61
C LEU A 102 -9.05 -1.55 -4.92
N ILE A 103 -9.13 -1.22 -3.63
CA ILE A 103 -7.94 -1.06 -2.78
C ILE A 103 -7.97 -2.21 -1.77
N VAL A 104 -6.87 -2.94 -1.66
CA VAL A 104 -6.73 -4.02 -0.67
C VAL A 104 -5.73 -3.57 0.38
N MET A 105 -6.14 -3.44 1.63
CA MET A 105 -5.29 -2.99 2.72
C MET A 105 -5.40 -3.91 3.93
N ALA A 106 -4.27 -4.11 4.59
CA ALA A 106 -4.22 -4.88 5.82
C ALA A 106 -4.62 -4.02 7.03
N SER A 107 -5.32 -4.65 7.97
CA SER A 107 -5.51 -4.11 9.31
C SER A 107 -4.37 -4.63 10.19
N THR A 108 -3.64 -3.72 10.84
CA THR A 108 -2.52 -4.08 11.71
C THR A 108 -3.05 -4.46 13.10
N LYS A 109 -3.09 -5.76 13.36
CA LYS A 109 -3.59 -6.30 14.63
C LYS A 109 -2.59 -6.00 15.75
N GLY A 110 -3.12 -5.65 16.91
CA GLY A 110 -2.33 -5.44 18.13
C GLY A 110 -1.86 -4.02 18.36
N ASP A 111 -1.93 -3.15 17.35
CA ASP A 111 -1.54 -1.74 17.50
C ASP A 111 -2.64 -0.91 18.15
N PHE A 112 -3.89 -1.36 18.00
CA PHE A 112 -5.05 -0.62 18.47
C PHE A 112 -5.95 -1.53 19.29
N PRO A 113 -6.39 -1.08 20.48
CA PRO A 113 -7.27 -1.88 21.33
C PRO A 113 -8.66 -2.04 20.67
N ASN A 114 -9.39 -3.04 21.13
CA ASN A 114 -10.78 -3.27 20.70
C ASN A 114 -10.93 -3.55 19.19
N TYR A 115 -9.87 -4.05 18.54
CA TYR A 115 -9.87 -4.39 17.12
C TYR A 115 -10.12 -3.18 16.20
N GLU A 116 -9.81 -1.99 16.67
CA GLU A 116 -9.90 -0.80 15.84
C GLU A 116 -8.88 -0.84 14.70
N ILE A 117 -9.26 -0.29 13.56
CA ILE A 117 -8.34 -0.14 12.43
C ILE A 117 -7.48 1.10 12.62
N GLY A 118 -6.27 1.07 12.05
CA GLY A 118 -5.35 2.19 12.15
C GLY A 118 -5.84 3.44 11.43
N PRO A 119 -5.26 4.61 11.73
CA PRO A 119 -5.76 5.88 11.21
C PRO A 119 -5.69 6.00 9.69
N ASN A 120 -4.65 5.49 9.05
CA ASN A 120 -4.56 5.57 7.58
C ASN A 120 -5.61 4.69 6.91
N LEU A 121 -5.79 3.46 7.38
CA LEU A 121 -6.82 2.57 6.85
C LEU A 121 -8.23 3.16 7.08
N ALA A 122 -8.48 3.70 8.27
CA ALA A 122 -9.77 4.33 8.59
C ALA A 122 -10.07 5.49 7.63
N ARG A 123 -9.08 6.31 7.33
CA ARG A 123 -9.23 7.44 6.41
C ARG A 123 -9.42 7.00 4.97
N VAL A 124 -8.73 5.94 4.55
CA VAL A 124 -8.95 5.37 3.21
C VAL A 124 -10.38 4.85 3.09
N VAL A 125 -10.84 4.06 4.05
CA VAL A 125 -12.21 3.52 4.03
C VAL A 125 -13.23 4.64 3.99
N ARG A 126 -13.04 5.69 4.80
CA ARG A 126 -14.00 6.79 4.88
C ARG A 126 -14.07 7.62 3.60
N ASN A 127 -12.95 7.78 2.90
CA ASN A 127 -12.84 8.77 1.82
C ASN A 127 -12.66 8.16 0.42
N ALA A 128 -12.54 6.85 0.29
CA ALA A 128 -12.30 6.22 -1.00
C ALA A 128 -13.51 6.38 -1.92
N HIS A 129 -13.23 6.60 -3.20
CA HIS A 129 -14.25 6.63 -4.26
C HIS A 129 -14.57 5.23 -4.79
N CYS A 130 -13.78 4.23 -4.38
CA CYS A 130 -13.87 2.86 -4.88
C CYS A 130 -14.04 1.88 -3.73
N THR A 131 -14.18 0.60 -4.06
CA THR A 131 -14.27 -0.47 -3.08
C THR A 131 -12.95 -0.62 -2.31
N VAL A 132 -13.06 -0.83 -1.00
CA VAL A 132 -11.90 -1.09 -0.14
C VAL A 132 -12.11 -2.44 0.55
N MET A 133 -11.16 -3.34 0.36
CA MET A 133 -11.14 -4.63 1.03
C MET A 133 -10.15 -4.57 2.19
N VAL A 134 -10.65 -4.77 3.39
CA VAL A 134 -9.82 -4.77 4.61
C VAL A 134 -9.48 -6.21 4.95
N VAL A 135 -8.18 -6.53 4.91
CA VAL A 135 -7.70 -7.87 5.25
C VAL A 135 -7.28 -7.88 6.70
N ARG A 136 -7.91 -8.70 7.49
CA ARG A 136 -7.63 -8.81 8.92
C ARG A 136 -6.84 -10.07 9.23
N ASP A 137 -5.93 -9.94 10.18
CA ASP A 137 -5.28 -11.09 10.77
C ASP A 137 -6.25 -11.73 11.76
N GLN A 138 -6.75 -12.92 11.42
CA GLN A 138 -7.71 -13.66 12.24
C GLN A 138 -7.03 -14.58 13.24
N SER A 139 -5.71 -14.71 13.18
CA SER A 139 -4.98 -15.50 14.16
C SER A 139 -4.98 -14.79 15.52
N ARG A 140 -4.96 -15.56 16.60
CA ARG A 140 -4.97 -15.02 17.96
C ARG A 140 -3.94 -15.69 18.82
#